data_13e4729872462fe9ee6d187d87e21824
#
_entry.id   13e4729872462fe9ee6d187d87e21824
#
_cell.length_a   1.000
_cell.length_b   1.000
_cell.length_c   1.000
_cell.angle_alpha   90.00
_cell.angle_beta   90.00
_cell.angle_gamma   90.00
#
_symmetry.space_group_name_H-M   'P 1'
#
loop_
_entity.id
_entity.type
_entity.pdbx_description
1 polymer ?
#
loop_
_entity_poly.entity_id
_entity_poly.type
_entity_poly.pdbx_seq_one_letter_code
_entity_poly.pdbx_strand_id
1 'polypeptide(L)'
;KNNLVTAYDKQIQDFLYKELSAAFPGCAFLGEEGGGKIEVPMGLCFIIDPIDGTTNFIRNFEHSAISVGLAVDRKMVAGVVYDVDKDNLYAAQRGCGATLNGRAIHANRSDLDHSLLLFGSCPYERELAHRTFQMVEKAYTRVLEIRRTGSAALDICYVASGKADLYFELILRPWDYAAAIVIVEEAGGVICTTENQPMPIDQIVGVRCGNGKNLAEFDALVQNL
;
A
#
# COMPACT_ATOMS: atom_id res chain seq x y z
N LYS A 1 -18.45 -8.77 -12.36
CA LYS A 1 -18.30 -7.42 -11.75
C LYS A 1 -16.88 -6.97 -12.04
N ASN A 2 -16.75 -5.87 -12.69
CA ASN A 2 -15.58 -5.49 -13.48
C ASN A 2 -14.34 -5.25 -12.62
N ASN A 3 -13.48 -6.25 -12.54
CA ASN A 3 -12.07 -5.98 -12.31
C ASN A 3 -11.60 -5.23 -13.57
N LEU A 4 -11.25 -3.97 -13.42
CA LEU A 4 -10.73 -3.17 -14.53
C LEU A 4 -9.29 -3.61 -14.74
N VAL A 5 -9.06 -4.44 -15.74
CA VAL A 5 -7.76 -4.86 -16.20
C VAL A 5 -7.53 -4.24 -17.55
N THR A 6 -6.41 -3.61 -17.77
CA THR A 6 -6.02 -3.11 -19.08
C THR A 6 -5.01 -4.05 -19.74
N ALA A 7 -4.81 -3.90 -21.04
CA ALA A 7 -3.73 -4.62 -21.72
C ALA A 7 -2.34 -4.25 -21.15
N TYR A 8 -2.22 -3.08 -20.54
CA TYR A 8 -0.98 -2.59 -19.94
C TYR A 8 -0.63 -3.32 -18.63
N ASP A 9 -1.62 -3.63 -17.77
CA ASP A 9 -1.38 -4.38 -16.52
C ASP A 9 -0.64 -5.67 -16.82
N LYS A 10 -1.17 -6.45 -17.77
CA LYS A 10 -0.55 -7.71 -18.18
C LYS A 10 0.82 -7.52 -18.83
N GLN A 11 0.97 -6.51 -19.70
CA GLN A 11 2.25 -6.24 -20.37
C GLN A 11 3.35 -5.84 -19.37
N ILE A 12 3.02 -4.99 -18.40
CA ILE A 12 3.95 -4.56 -17.34
C ILE A 12 4.30 -5.75 -16.45
N GLN A 13 3.33 -6.57 -16.04
CA GLN A 13 3.60 -7.76 -15.24
C GLN A 13 4.51 -8.74 -15.99
N ASP A 14 4.21 -9.06 -17.24
CA ASP A 14 5.02 -9.98 -18.06
C ASP A 14 6.45 -9.44 -18.25
N PHE A 15 6.60 -8.13 -18.45
CA PHE A 15 7.90 -7.47 -18.53
C PHE A 15 8.68 -7.61 -17.21
N LEU A 16 8.06 -7.28 -16.07
CA LEU A 16 8.69 -7.39 -14.76
C LEU A 16 9.07 -8.83 -14.44
N TYR A 17 8.22 -9.80 -14.71
CA TYR A 17 8.51 -11.21 -14.51
C TYR A 17 9.74 -11.65 -15.31
N LYS A 18 9.82 -11.26 -16.57
CA LYS A 18 10.95 -11.57 -17.45
C LYS A 18 12.26 -11.00 -16.92
N GLU A 19 12.28 -9.69 -16.62
CA GLU A 19 13.51 -9.01 -16.20
C GLU A 19 13.96 -9.48 -14.80
N LEU A 20 13.02 -9.67 -13.86
CA LEU A 20 13.32 -10.16 -12.52
C LEU A 20 13.76 -11.63 -12.54
N SER A 21 13.17 -12.49 -13.37
CA SER A 21 13.63 -13.87 -13.53
C SER A 21 15.05 -13.96 -14.08
N ALA A 22 15.42 -13.05 -14.98
CA ALA A 22 16.77 -12.99 -15.51
C ALA A 22 17.79 -12.51 -14.45
N ALA A 23 17.40 -11.52 -13.64
CA ALA A 23 18.26 -10.98 -12.58
C ALA A 23 18.34 -11.90 -11.34
N PHE A 24 17.28 -12.64 -11.04
CA PHE A 24 17.15 -13.50 -9.86
C PHE A 24 16.67 -14.92 -10.26
N PRO A 25 17.53 -15.76 -10.83
CA PRO A 25 17.14 -17.10 -11.27
C PRO A 25 16.53 -17.94 -10.14
N GLY A 26 15.35 -18.53 -10.40
CA GLY A 26 14.63 -19.34 -9.44
C GLY A 26 13.73 -18.57 -8.48
N CYS A 27 13.55 -17.27 -8.63
CA CYS A 27 12.56 -16.51 -7.87
C CYS A 27 11.13 -16.92 -8.25
N ALA A 28 10.23 -16.80 -7.28
CA ALA A 28 8.79 -16.93 -7.48
C ALA A 28 8.12 -15.56 -7.62
N PHE A 29 6.86 -15.58 -8.06
CA PHE A 29 6.05 -14.38 -8.23
C PHE A 29 4.65 -14.58 -7.65
N LEU A 30 4.15 -13.53 -7.00
CA LEU A 30 2.75 -13.32 -6.68
C LEU A 30 2.34 -11.99 -7.33
N GLY A 31 1.54 -12.03 -8.38
CA GLY A 31 1.07 -10.83 -9.08
C GLY A 31 -0.44 -10.73 -9.03
N GLU A 32 -0.95 -9.52 -9.26
CA GLU A 32 -2.38 -9.25 -9.38
C GLU A 32 -2.98 -10.00 -10.58
N GLU A 33 -2.27 -9.97 -11.72
CA GLU A 33 -2.75 -10.53 -12.95
C GLU A 33 -2.40 -12.03 -13.05
N GLY A 34 -3.43 -12.87 -13.20
CA GLY A 34 -3.20 -14.31 -13.36
C GLY A 34 -4.14 -15.22 -12.57
N GLY A 35 -4.96 -14.69 -11.66
CA GLY A 35 -6.05 -15.42 -10.99
C GLY A 35 -5.60 -16.65 -10.15
N GLY A 36 -4.34 -16.71 -9.76
CA GLY A 36 -3.77 -17.78 -8.95
C GLY A 36 -4.15 -17.69 -7.46
N LYS A 37 -3.76 -18.72 -6.69
CA LYS A 37 -3.85 -18.67 -5.24
C LYS A 37 -2.92 -17.56 -4.71
N ILE A 38 -3.37 -16.85 -3.70
CA ILE A 38 -2.53 -15.94 -2.92
C ILE A 38 -1.64 -16.83 -2.03
N GLU A 39 -0.41 -17.06 -2.48
CA GLU A 39 0.55 -17.90 -1.78
C GLU A 39 1.98 -17.38 -2.02
N VAL A 40 2.71 -17.16 -0.94
CA VAL A 40 4.11 -16.76 -0.99
C VAL A 40 4.97 -17.96 -0.56
N PRO A 41 5.73 -18.57 -1.48
CA PRO A 41 6.58 -19.72 -1.16
C PRO A 41 7.80 -19.31 -0.34
N MET A 42 8.55 -20.33 0.14
CA MET A 42 9.89 -20.14 0.69
C MET A 42 10.87 -19.74 -0.42
N GLY A 43 11.97 -19.10 -0.05
CA GLY A 43 12.95 -18.55 -0.98
C GLY A 43 12.60 -17.14 -1.41
N LEU A 44 13.08 -16.74 -2.59
CA LEU A 44 12.84 -15.43 -3.17
C LEU A 44 11.46 -15.38 -3.83
N CYS A 45 10.64 -14.43 -3.44
CA CYS A 45 9.33 -14.17 -4.07
C CYS A 45 9.11 -12.69 -4.27
N PHE A 46 8.81 -12.28 -5.48
CA PHE A 46 8.36 -10.92 -5.79
C PHE A 46 6.84 -10.85 -5.73
N ILE A 47 6.32 -9.82 -5.04
CA ILE A 47 4.89 -9.52 -4.93
C ILE A 47 4.66 -8.23 -5.71
N ILE A 48 3.82 -8.29 -6.76
CA ILE A 48 3.77 -7.26 -7.80
C ILE A 48 2.33 -6.82 -8.08
N ASP A 49 2.12 -5.51 -8.03
CA ASP A 49 0.99 -4.83 -8.66
C ASP A 49 1.52 -4.05 -9.86
N PRO A 50 1.14 -4.41 -11.09
CA PRO A 50 1.59 -3.73 -12.28
C PRO A 50 1.01 -2.32 -12.44
N ILE A 51 -0.23 -2.08 -12.00
CA ILE A 51 -0.87 -0.75 -12.01
C ILE A 51 -1.82 -0.61 -10.81
N ASP A 52 -1.27 -0.27 -9.63
CA ASP A 52 -2.11 0.16 -8.51
C ASP A 52 -2.79 1.49 -8.86
N GLY A 53 -4.12 1.53 -8.71
CA GLY A 53 -4.92 2.65 -9.16
C GLY A 53 -5.38 2.54 -10.61
N THR A 54 -5.73 1.34 -11.11
CA THR A 54 -6.19 1.08 -12.49
C THR A 54 -7.31 2.02 -12.95
N THR A 55 -8.26 2.38 -12.07
CA THR A 55 -9.31 3.37 -12.37
C THR A 55 -8.72 4.74 -12.70
N ASN A 56 -7.72 5.18 -11.93
CA ASN A 56 -7.04 6.45 -12.13
C ASN A 56 -6.27 6.44 -13.46
N PHE A 57 -5.55 5.34 -13.72
CA PHE A 57 -4.84 5.12 -14.97
C PHE A 57 -5.77 5.22 -16.20
N ILE A 58 -6.90 4.48 -16.20
CA ILE A 58 -7.89 4.51 -17.29
C ILE A 58 -8.48 5.91 -17.49
N ARG A 59 -8.65 6.66 -16.41
CA ARG A 59 -9.24 8.01 -16.43
C ARG A 59 -8.22 9.12 -16.63
N ASN A 60 -6.96 8.79 -16.77
CA ASN A 60 -5.88 9.77 -16.87
C ASN A 60 -5.89 10.77 -15.70
N PHE A 61 -6.10 10.24 -14.47
CA PHE A 61 -6.22 11.03 -13.24
C PHE A 61 -4.85 11.34 -12.62
N GLU A 62 -3.77 10.91 -13.25
CA GLU A 62 -2.37 11.18 -12.88
C GLU A 62 -2.04 10.75 -11.43
N HIS A 63 -2.52 9.58 -11.04
CA HIS A 63 -2.28 9.01 -9.71
C HIS A 63 -2.36 7.48 -9.73
N SER A 64 -1.33 6.86 -10.27
CA SER A 64 -1.17 5.42 -10.37
C SER A 64 0.28 5.00 -10.14
N ALA A 65 0.50 3.76 -9.73
CA ALA A 65 1.83 3.27 -9.38
C ALA A 65 2.08 1.84 -9.86
N ILE A 66 3.38 1.52 -10.00
CA ILE A 66 3.88 0.15 -10.07
C ILE A 66 4.42 -0.19 -8.68
N SER A 67 3.97 -1.31 -8.09
CA SER A 67 4.39 -1.77 -6.77
C SER A 67 5.12 -3.11 -6.88
N VAL A 68 6.34 -3.19 -6.32
CA VAL A 68 7.18 -4.41 -6.33
C VAL A 68 7.76 -4.64 -4.94
N GLY A 69 7.25 -5.64 -4.26
CA GLY A 69 7.79 -6.11 -2.98
C GLY A 69 8.68 -7.34 -3.16
N LEU A 70 9.78 -7.45 -2.42
CA LEU A 70 10.61 -8.63 -2.36
C LEU A 70 10.49 -9.29 -0.99
N ALA A 71 10.05 -10.54 -0.98
CA ALA A 71 10.08 -11.41 0.18
C ALA A 71 11.19 -12.45 0.06
N VAL A 72 11.85 -12.74 1.19
CA VAL A 72 12.80 -13.87 1.35
C VAL A 72 12.28 -14.72 2.50
N ASP A 73 12.07 -16.00 2.26
CA ASP A 73 11.54 -16.94 3.25
C ASP A 73 10.29 -16.37 3.96
N ARG A 74 9.37 -15.85 3.16
CA ARG A 74 8.08 -15.27 3.61
C ARG A 74 8.22 -14.02 4.50
N LYS A 75 9.34 -13.30 4.43
CA LYS A 75 9.55 -12.03 5.13
C LYS A 75 9.86 -10.93 4.13
N MET A 76 9.15 -9.83 4.20
CA MET A 76 9.43 -8.67 3.36
C MET A 76 10.79 -8.09 3.69
N VAL A 77 11.68 -7.99 2.69
CA VAL A 77 13.05 -7.49 2.84
C VAL A 77 13.32 -6.21 2.06
N ALA A 78 12.59 -5.97 0.98
CA ALA A 78 12.68 -4.74 0.21
C ALA A 78 11.33 -4.40 -0.44
N GLY A 79 11.14 -3.14 -0.78
CA GLY A 79 9.96 -2.66 -1.49
C GLY A 79 10.27 -1.45 -2.34
N VAL A 80 9.63 -1.40 -3.50
CA VAL A 80 9.68 -0.28 -4.44
C VAL A 80 8.26 0.05 -4.87
N VAL A 81 7.91 1.33 -4.83
CA VAL A 81 6.67 1.87 -5.39
C VAL A 81 7.03 3.04 -6.29
N TYR A 82 6.66 2.95 -7.56
CA TYR A 82 6.96 3.96 -8.56
C TYR A 82 5.68 4.69 -9.00
N ASP A 83 5.57 5.97 -8.62
CA ASP A 83 4.53 6.89 -9.10
C ASP A 83 4.87 7.27 -10.54
N VAL A 84 4.16 6.69 -11.49
CA VAL A 84 4.46 6.81 -12.92
C VAL A 84 4.18 8.20 -13.47
N ASP A 85 3.25 8.91 -12.85
CA ASP A 85 2.81 10.23 -13.31
C ASP A 85 3.75 11.35 -12.86
N LYS A 86 4.43 11.16 -11.70
CA LYS A 86 5.32 12.17 -11.11
C LYS A 86 6.79 11.79 -11.16
N ASP A 87 7.14 10.64 -11.76
CA ASP A 87 8.50 10.11 -11.79
C ASP A 87 9.12 10.02 -10.37
N ASN A 88 8.31 9.55 -9.41
CA ASN A 88 8.73 9.41 -8.02
C ASN A 88 8.95 7.94 -7.67
N LEU A 89 10.17 7.58 -7.30
CA LEU A 89 10.55 6.26 -6.86
C LEU A 89 10.68 6.21 -5.33
N TYR A 90 9.72 5.58 -4.66
CA TYR A 90 9.82 5.21 -3.27
C TYR A 90 10.53 3.86 -3.17
N ALA A 91 11.56 3.76 -2.34
CA ALA A 91 12.31 2.52 -2.18
C ALA A 91 12.79 2.36 -0.75
N ALA A 92 12.78 1.10 -0.27
CA ALA A 92 13.35 0.73 1.01
C ALA A 92 13.91 -0.69 0.99
N GLN A 93 14.92 -0.92 1.81
CA GLN A 93 15.45 -2.24 2.15
C GLN A 93 15.59 -2.31 3.67
N ARG A 94 15.31 -3.47 4.24
CA ARG A 94 15.43 -3.69 5.69
C ARG A 94 16.79 -3.27 6.23
N GLY A 95 16.78 -2.39 7.24
CA GLY A 95 17.96 -1.85 7.89
C GLY A 95 18.70 -0.75 7.13
N CYS A 96 18.15 -0.29 5.99
CA CYS A 96 18.79 0.73 5.15
C CYS A 96 18.05 2.07 5.13
N GLY A 97 16.87 2.15 5.77
CA GLY A 97 15.98 3.29 5.69
C GLY A 97 15.15 3.33 4.41
N ALA A 98 14.26 4.31 4.31
CA ALA A 98 13.41 4.55 3.15
C ALA A 98 13.82 5.81 2.41
N THR A 99 13.61 5.82 1.10
CA THR A 99 13.97 6.96 0.24
C THR A 99 12.88 7.29 -0.76
N LEU A 100 12.82 8.55 -1.16
CA LEU A 100 12.12 9.06 -2.34
C LEU A 100 13.15 9.65 -3.30
N ASN A 101 13.27 9.06 -4.49
CA ASN A 101 14.28 9.46 -5.49
C ASN A 101 15.69 9.53 -4.88
N GLY A 102 16.06 8.54 -4.05
CA GLY A 102 17.35 8.45 -3.37
C GLY A 102 17.54 9.39 -2.17
N ARG A 103 16.56 10.23 -1.82
CA ARG A 103 16.60 11.10 -0.64
C ARG A 103 15.85 10.45 0.51
N ALA A 104 16.45 10.40 1.70
CA ALA A 104 15.83 9.83 2.89
C ALA A 104 14.47 10.47 3.19
N ILE A 105 13.49 9.64 3.56
CA ILE A 105 12.14 10.05 3.95
C ILE A 105 11.82 9.53 5.35
N HIS A 106 10.91 10.23 6.02
CA HIS A 106 10.44 9.85 7.36
C HIS A 106 8.94 10.11 7.49
N ALA A 107 8.26 9.21 8.18
CA ALA A 107 6.86 9.40 8.56
C ALA A 107 6.74 10.55 9.59
N ASN A 108 5.64 11.28 9.52
CA ASN A 108 5.32 12.34 10.48
C ASN A 108 5.05 11.77 11.88
N ARG A 109 5.12 12.67 12.89
CA ARG A 109 4.78 12.35 14.29
C ARG A 109 3.58 13.15 14.78
N SER A 110 2.70 13.55 13.88
CA SER A 110 1.47 14.29 14.18
C SER A 110 0.54 13.47 15.06
N ASP A 111 -0.21 14.14 15.93
CA ASP A 111 -1.40 13.57 16.56
C ASP A 111 -2.58 13.57 15.57
N LEU A 112 -3.70 13.00 15.99
CA LEU A 112 -4.87 12.86 15.11
C LEU A 112 -5.42 14.21 14.65
N ASP A 113 -5.47 15.21 15.54
CA ASP A 113 -6.05 16.53 15.26
C ASP A 113 -5.25 17.34 14.21
N HIS A 114 -3.98 16.99 14.03
CA HIS A 114 -3.09 17.61 13.04
C HIS A 114 -2.80 16.69 11.86
N SER A 115 -3.53 15.58 11.73
CA SER A 115 -3.30 14.58 10.69
C SER A 115 -4.07 14.89 9.41
N LEU A 116 -3.40 14.73 8.26
CA LEU A 116 -4.03 14.52 6.97
C LEU A 116 -4.32 13.03 6.82
N LEU A 117 -5.60 12.67 6.77
CA LEU A 117 -6.05 11.29 6.60
C LEU A 117 -6.28 10.96 5.13
N LEU A 118 -5.67 9.88 4.66
CA LEU A 118 -6.01 9.22 3.41
C LEU A 118 -6.85 7.97 3.67
N PHE A 119 -7.75 7.62 2.76
CA PHE A 119 -8.55 6.41 2.89
C PHE A 119 -8.88 5.76 1.56
N GLY A 120 -8.99 4.44 1.57
CA GLY A 120 -9.54 3.68 0.46
C GLY A 120 -11.02 3.37 0.64
N SER A 121 -11.72 3.10 -0.44
CA SER A 121 -13.18 2.92 -0.44
C SER A 121 -13.64 1.51 -0.82
N CYS A 122 -12.71 0.55 -0.92
CA CYS A 122 -12.98 -0.85 -1.23
C CYS A 122 -13.93 -0.99 -2.44
N PRO A 123 -13.59 -0.50 -3.65
CA PRO A 123 -14.55 -0.33 -4.75
C PRO A 123 -15.16 -1.64 -5.25
N TYR A 124 -14.51 -2.77 -4.97
CA TYR A 124 -14.96 -4.11 -5.36
C TYR A 124 -15.79 -4.81 -4.28
N GLU A 125 -15.75 -4.32 -3.02
CA GLU A 125 -16.47 -4.85 -1.85
C GLU A 125 -17.40 -3.78 -1.29
N ARG A 126 -18.45 -3.45 -2.06
CA ARG A 126 -19.34 -2.31 -1.78
C ARG A 126 -20.16 -2.45 -0.51
N GLU A 127 -20.29 -3.63 0.05
CA GLU A 127 -20.87 -3.89 1.36
C GLU A 127 -20.07 -3.24 2.50
N LEU A 128 -18.76 -3.01 2.30
CA LEU A 128 -17.92 -2.29 3.25
C LEU A 128 -18.10 -0.77 3.21
N ALA A 129 -18.80 -0.24 2.20
CA ALA A 129 -18.92 1.20 2.01
C ALA A 129 -19.53 1.91 3.22
N HIS A 130 -20.59 1.34 3.82
CA HIS A 130 -21.24 1.94 4.98
C HIS A 130 -20.23 2.10 6.14
N ARG A 131 -19.51 1.03 6.49
CA ARG A 131 -18.51 1.06 7.57
C ARG A 131 -17.36 2.02 7.24
N THR A 132 -16.86 1.99 6.01
CA THR A 132 -15.78 2.90 5.57
C THR A 132 -16.19 4.35 5.78
N PHE A 133 -17.39 4.75 5.30
CA PHE A 133 -17.83 6.14 5.40
C PHE A 133 -18.22 6.55 6.82
N GLN A 134 -18.69 5.63 7.68
CA GLN A 134 -18.86 5.92 9.11
C GLN A 134 -17.52 6.22 9.79
N MET A 135 -16.46 5.45 9.47
CA MET A 135 -15.11 5.71 10.00
C MET A 135 -14.59 7.06 9.51
N VAL A 136 -14.77 7.37 8.21
CA VAL A 136 -14.39 8.67 7.64
C VAL A 136 -15.14 9.82 8.29
N GLU A 137 -16.46 9.71 8.46
CA GLU A 137 -17.29 10.72 9.13
C GLU A 137 -16.80 11.00 10.54
N LYS A 138 -16.54 9.95 11.33
CA LYS A 138 -16.00 10.11 12.68
C LYS A 138 -14.61 10.74 12.66
N ALA A 139 -13.71 10.25 11.78
CA ALA A 139 -12.36 10.80 11.68
C ALA A 139 -12.38 12.28 11.31
N TYR A 140 -13.26 12.68 10.40
CA TYR A 140 -13.37 14.07 9.94
C TYR A 140 -13.74 15.06 11.05
N THR A 141 -14.31 14.60 12.16
CA THR A 141 -14.55 15.47 13.33
C THR A 141 -13.28 15.83 14.09
N ARG A 142 -12.16 15.17 13.79
CA ARG A 142 -10.89 15.29 14.53
C ARG A 142 -9.72 15.66 13.63
N VAL A 143 -9.60 15.03 12.44
CA VAL A 143 -8.45 15.23 11.57
C VAL A 143 -8.47 16.61 10.90
N LEU A 144 -7.29 17.06 10.49
CA LEU A 144 -7.13 18.33 9.77
C LEU A 144 -7.88 18.33 8.44
N GLU A 145 -7.80 17.24 7.68
CA GLU A 145 -8.43 17.08 6.37
C GLU A 145 -8.40 15.64 5.92
N ILE A 146 -9.22 15.28 4.96
CA ILE A 146 -9.30 13.94 4.37
C ILE A 146 -9.03 13.95 2.87
N ARG A 147 -8.50 12.85 2.31
CA ARG A 147 -8.37 12.63 0.86
C ARG A 147 -8.69 11.19 0.51
N ARG A 148 -9.29 11.00 -0.67
CA ARG A 148 -9.45 9.70 -1.32
C ARG A 148 -8.79 9.80 -2.69
N THR A 149 -7.63 9.20 -2.85
CA THR A 149 -6.81 9.35 -4.06
C THR A 149 -7.01 8.20 -5.03
N GLY A 150 -7.02 6.96 -4.55
CA GLY A 150 -7.38 5.78 -5.33
C GLY A 150 -6.20 4.91 -5.78
N SER A 151 -5.04 5.07 -5.17
CA SER A 151 -3.87 4.19 -5.26
C SER A 151 -3.42 3.88 -3.84
N ALA A 152 -3.62 2.65 -3.38
CA ALA A 152 -3.29 2.24 -2.01
C ALA A 152 -1.77 2.29 -1.76
N ALA A 153 -0.97 1.82 -2.72
CA ALA A 153 0.48 1.83 -2.60
C ALA A 153 1.03 3.26 -2.47
N LEU A 154 0.51 4.23 -3.26
CA LEU A 154 0.92 5.63 -3.15
C LEU A 154 0.44 6.28 -1.85
N ASP A 155 -0.79 6.00 -1.41
CA ASP A 155 -1.34 6.54 -0.17
C ASP A 155 -0.49 6.13 1.03
N ILE A 156 -0.09 4.85 1.09
CA ILE A 156 0.81 4.33 2.13
C ILE A 156 2.20 4.98 2.01
N CYS A 157 2.74 5.16 0.79
CA CYS A 157 4.00 5.87 0.57
C CYS A 157 3.93 7.36 0.95
N TYR A 158 2.78 8.01 0.82
CA TYR A 158 2.58 9.38 1.28
C TYR A 158 2.67 9.47 2.80
N VAL A 159 2.16 8.47 3.54
CA VAL A 159 2.37 8.40 4.99
C VAL A 159 3.86 8.19 5.31
N ALA A 160 4.54 7.28 4.63
CA ALA A 160 5.97 7.04 4.82
C ALA A 160 6.84 8.28 4.56
N SER A 161 6.43 9.15 3.64
CA SER A 161 7.18 10.37 3.27
C SER A 161 6.72 11.63 4.01
N GLY A 162 5.78 11.52 4.94
CA GLY A 162 5.25 12.65 5.69
C GLY A 162 4.38 13.61 4.87
N LYS A 163 3.95 13.23 3.68
CA LYS A 163 2.97 13.99 2.87
C LYS A 163 1.54 13.81 3.39
N ALA A 164 1.29 12.70 4.05
CA ALA A 164 0.09 12.42 4.83
C ALA A 164 0.50 11.83 6.18
N ASP A 165 -0.45 11.66 7.09
CA ASP A 165 -0.16 11.25 8.45
C ASP A 165 -0.80 9.91 8.81
N LEU A 166 -1.92 9.59 8.17
CA LEU A 166 -2.72 8.41 8.45
C LEU A 166 -3.37 7.89 7.17
N TYR A 167 -3.43 6.57 7.04
CA TYR A 167 -4.18 5.88 5.99
C TYR A 167 -4.93 4.70 6.56
N PHE A 168 -6.12 4.41 6.03
CA PHE A 168 -6.79 3.13 6.21
C PHE A 168 -7.59 2.70 4.97
N GLU A 169 -7.70 1.39 4.78
CA GLU A 169 -8.66 0.73 3.88
C GLU A 169 -9.08 -0.60 4.50
N LEU A 170 -10.36 -0.94 4.41
CA LEU A 170 -10.93 -2.10 5.10
C LEU A 170 -10.58 -3.44 4.43
N ILE A 171 -10.12 -3.40 3.17
CA ILE A 171 -9.71 -4.60 2.44
C ILE A 171 -8.71 -4.26 1.36
N LEU A 172 -7.55 -4.88 1.42
CA LEU A 172 -6.47 -4.81 0.43
C LEU A 172 -5.92 -6.21 0.16
N ARG A 173 -5.33 -6.38 -1.00
CA ARG A 173 -4.61 -7.59 -1.40
C ARG A 173 -3.11 -7.45 -1.17
N PRO A 174 -2.34 -8.55 -1.10
CA PRO A 174 -0.90 -8.48 -0.84
C PRO A 174 -0.12 -7.57 -1.78
N TRP A 175 -0.46 -7.52 -3.06
CA TRP A 175 0.25 -6.69 -4.02
C TRP A 175 0.02 -5.19 -3.82
N ASP A 176 -1.13 -4.80 -3.23
CA ASP A 176 -1.46 -3.40 -2.92
C ASP A 176 -0.57 -2.82 -1.81
N TYR A 177 -0.07 -3.67 -0.87
CA TYR A 177 0.61 -3.20 0.33
C TYR A 177 2.01 -3.79 0.60
N ALA A 178 2.39 -4.92 -0.02
CA ALA A 178 3.61 -5.65 0.35
C ALA A 178 4.88 -4.80 0.22
N ALA A 179 5.05 -4.09 -0.89
CA ALA A 179 6.20 -3.19 -1.06
C ALA A 179 6.19 -2.07 -0.01
N ALA A 180 5.02 -1.49 0.23
CA ALA A 180 4.84 -0.36 1.12
C ALA A 180 5.07 -0.71 2.60
N ILE A 181 4.94 -1.98 3.02
CA ILE A 181 5.30 -2.43 4.38
C ILE A 181 6.73 -2.00 4.73
N VAL A 182 7.69 -2.37 3.87
CA VAL A 182 9.10 -2.06 4.13
C VAL A 182 9.33 -0.55 4.09
N ILE A 183 8.70 0.15 3.15
CA ILE A 183 8.86 1.59 2.99
C ILE A 183 8.37 2.34 4.23
N VAL A 184 7.21 1.98 4.78
CA VAL A 184 6.66 2.62 5.99
C VAL A 184 7.51 2.34 7.22
N GLU A 185 7.86 1.07 7.45
CA GLU A 185 8.61 0.67 8.64
C GLU A 185 10.03 1.27 8.64
N GLU A 186 10.71 1.28 7.49
CA GLU A 186 12.04 1.89 7.33
C GLU A 186 11.99 3.44 7.38
N ALA A 187 10.84 4.05 7.10
CA ALA A 187 10.60 5.48 7.33
C ALA A 187 10.25 5.83 8.79
N GLY A 188 10.18 4.83 9.69
CA GLY A 188 9.84 5.01 11.11
C GLY A 188 8.34 5.16 11.38
N GLY A 189 7.49 4.81 10.40
CA GLY A 189 6.04 4.69 10.54
C GLY A 189 5.64 3.32 11.09
N VAL A 190 4.34 3.14 11.26
CA VAL A 190 3.70 1.89 11.66
C VAL A 190 2.68 1.50 10.61
N ILE A 191 2.68 0.23 10.19
CA ILE A 191 1.65 -0.37 9.33
C ILE A 191 1.18 -1.67 9.97
N CYS A 192 -0.12 -1.86 10.05
CA CYS A 192 -0.74 -3.04 10.67
C CYS A 192 -2.10 -3.33 10.04
N THR A 193 -2.64 -4.51 10.35
CA THR A 193 -4.03 -4.81 9.96
C THR A 193 -5.03 -3.96 10.76
N THR A 194 -6.27 -3.90 10.28
CA THR A 194 -7.37 -3.24 11.03
C THR A 194 -7.63 -3.87 12.40
N GLU A 195 -7.15 -5.07 12.65
CA GLU A 195 -7.22 -5.80 13.93
C GLU A 195 -5.95 -5.65 14.78
N ASN A 196 -5.08 -4.68 14.48
CA ASN A 196 -3.80 -4.45 15.18
C ASN A 196 -2.83 -5.65 15.13
N GLN A 197 -2.87 -6.43 14.07
CA GLN A 197 -1.91 -7.52 13.86
C GLN A 197 -0.77 -7.08 12.93
N PRO A 198 0.39 -7.70 13.03
CA PRO A 198 1.45 -7.53 12.03
C PRO A 198 0.93 -7.83 10.62
N MET A 199 1.42 -7.10 9.63
CA MET A 199 1.00 -7.28 8.25
C MET A 199 1.35 -8.67 7.73
N PRO A 200 0.37 -9.47 7.27
CA PRO A 200 0.65 -10.68 6.50
C PRO A 200 1.12 -10.31 5.09
N ILE A 201 1.68 -11.27 4.37
CA ILE A 201 2.14 -11.04 2.98
C ILE A 201 1.38 -11.91 1.95
N ASP A 202 0.44 -12.71 2.43
CA ASP A 202 -0.31 -13.69 1.64
C ASP A 202 -1.80 -13.75 2.02
N GLN A 203 -2.35 -12.65 2.52
CA GLN A 203 -3.76 -12.59 2.93
C GLN A 203 -4.43 -11.30 2.43
N ILE A 204 -5.73 -11.38 2.23
CA ILE A 204 -6.56 -10.21 2.01
C ILE A 204 -6.97 -9.67 3.38
N VAL A 205 -6.59 -8.43 3.70
CA VAL A 205 -6.80 -7.83 5.04
C VAL A 205 -7.12 -6.35 4.93
N GLY A 206 -7.74 -5.81 5.97
CA GLY A 206 -7.78 -4.36 6.17
C GLY A 206 -6.43 -3.84 6.64
N VAL A 207 -6.06 -2.64 6.20
CA VAL A 207 -4.76 -2.03 6.45
C VAL A 207 -4.93 -0.66 7.09
N ARG A 208 -4.06 -0.36 8.06
CA ARG A 208 -3.87 0.97 8.63
C ARG A 208 -2.39 1.31 8.68
N CYS A 209 -2.08 2.56 8.39
CA CYS A 209 -0.69 3.02 8.51
C CYS A 209 -0.65 4.47 9.02
N GLY A 210 0.35 4.79 9.83
CA GLY A 210 0.53 6.09 10.46
C GLY A 210 1.74 6.08 11.39
N ASN A 211 1.65 6.85 12.48
CA ASN A 211 2.56 6.70 13.61
C ASN A 211 1.82 6.07 14.81
N GLY A 212 2.55 5.57 15.81
CA GLY A 212 1.92 4.87 16.93
C GLY A 212 0.92 5.72 17.72
N LYS A 213 1.06 7.05 17.73
CA LYS A 213 0.15 7.97 18.45
C LYS A 213 -1.15 8.16 17.69
N ASN A 214 -1.10 8.62 16.43
CA ASN A 214 -2.31 8.90 15.66
C ASN A 214 -3.12 7.65 15.34
N LEU A 215 -2.48 6.48 15.16
CA LEU A 215 -3.16 5.20 15.01
C LEU A 215 -3.95 4.84 16.28
N ALA A 216 -3.35 4.95 17.46
CA ALA A 216 -4.03 4.66 18.73
C ALA A 216 -5.23 5.61 18.96
N GLU A 217 -5.08 6.89 18.64
CA GLU A 217 -6.17 7.87 18.74
C GLU A 217 -7.29 7.60 17.71
N PHE A 218 -6.94 7.22 16.49
CA PHE A 218 -7.90 6.80 15.47
C PHE A 218 -8.66 5.54 15.88
N ASP A 219 -7.97 4.53 16.40
CA ASP A 219 -8.59 3.30 16.87
C ASP A 219 -9.61 3.56 17.98
N ALA A 220 -9.24 4.36 18.98
CA ALA A 220 -10.14 4.74 20.05
C ALA A 220 -11.39 5.49 19.54
N LEU A 221 -11.24 6.24 18.45
CA LEU A 221 -12.35 6.97 17.84
C LEU A 221 -13.33 6.06 17.09
N VAL A 222 -12.84 4.99 16.44
CA VAL A 222 -13.65 4.12 15.54
C VAL A 222 -14.00 2.76 16.15
N GLN A 223 -13.55 2.45 17.37
CA GLN A 223 -13.68 1.12 18.01
C GLN A 223 -15.12 0.59 18.15
N ASN A 224 -16.12 1.45 18.06
CA ASN A 224 -17.54 1.08 18.22
C ASN A 224 -18.32 1.09 16.89
N LEU A 225 -17.64 0.97 15.74
CA LEU A 225 -18.24 0.95 14.40
C LEU A 225 -18.26 -0.45 13.79
#